data_915b7afb0048d672f71a5b26f20a87bf
#
_entry.id   915b7afb0048d672f71a5b26f20a87bf
#
_cell.length_a   1.000
_cell.length_b   1.000
_cell.length_c   1.000
_cell.angle_alpha   90.00
_cell.angle_beta   90.00
_cell.angle_gamma   90.00
#
_symmetry.space_group_name_H-M   'P 1'
#
loop_
_entity.id
_entity.type
_entity.pdbx_description
1 polymer ?
#
loop_
_entity_poly.entity_id
_entity_poly.type
_entity_poly.pdbx_seq_one_letter_code
_entity_poly.pdbx_strand_id
1 'polypeptide(L)'
;MTNRLQYILLFIFSLLGCIEKTDAQIAVSVPSHVSAGENFRLSYTINTQDVDDFRAGTIPSGLELIAGPYTSQQSSYQMVNGHTSSSSSITFTYTLYAAKNGTFTIPSAHARVNGHNIYSRAVRVTVSGKARNNGGAPKMHQDDDRGQEPAMRAAGSAITSKDLFIKVTANKQRVHEQEPILLTYKVYTLVDLSQLEGKMPDLTGFHSQEIPLPQQKSFHIERVNGRAYRAVTWSQYLMYPQMTGTLKIPSITFKGIVVEENRNVDPFEAFLNGGSGYVEVKRKIVAPGLTVQVDPLPSKPADFSGGVGKFNISAQLSKKEVRAGDPVTLRVVIGGTGNLKLIKQPVVNFPKDFDKYDPKVTD
;
A
#
# COMPACT_ATOMS: atom_id res chain seq x y z
N MET A 1 35.95 -9.22 -50.87
CA MET A 1 34.66 -9.58 -50.23
C MET A 1 34.79 -10.14 -48.81
N THR A 2 35.98 -10.47 -48.36
CA THR A 2 36.24 -11.14 -47.03
C THR A 2 36.21 -10.22 -45.82
N ASN A 3 36.52 -8.94 -45.94
CA ASN A 3 36.59 -8.05 -44.76
C ASN A 3 35.25 -7.58 -44.22
N ARG A 4 34.20 -7.49 -45.05
CA ARG A 4 32.85 -7.08 -44.58
C ARG A 4 32.15 -8.16 -43.77
N LEU A 5 32.42 -9.44 -44.07
CA LEU A 5 31.85 -10.56 -43.32
C LEU A 5 32.46 -10.67 -41.93
N GLN A 6 33.75 -10.35 -41.78
CA GLN A 6 34.41 -10.33 -40.46
C GLN A 6 33.86 -9.22 -39.54
N TYR A 7 33.56 -8.05 -40.07
CA TYR A 7 32.96 -6.96 -39.25
C TYR A 7 31.51 -7.25 -38.86
N ILE A 8 30.74 -7.94 -39.71
CA ILE A 8 29.37 -8.38 -39.38
C ILE A 8 29.40 -9.47 -38.31
N LEU A 9 30.37 -10.40 -38.39
CA LEU A 9 30.52 -11.45 -37.36
C LEU A 9 30.97 -10.85 -36.01
N LEU A 10 31.86 -9.86 -36.01
CA LEU A 10 32.31 -9.14 -34.83
C LEU A 10 31.19 -8.31 -34.18
N PHE A 11 30.30 -7.71 -35.00
CA PHE A 11 29.14 -6.96 -34.52
C PHE A 11 28.05 -7.86 -33.93
N ILE A 12 27.83 -9.04 -34.51
CA ILE A 12 26.90 -10.05 -33.98
C ILE A 12 27.44 -10.62 -32.68
N PHE A 13 28.74 -10.83 -32.52
CA PHE A 13 29.36 -11.32 -31.29
C PHE A 13 29.34 -10.26 -30.18
N SER A 14 29.39 -8.97 -30.52
CA SER A 14 29.24 -7.86 -29.59
C SER A 14 27.78 -7.68 -29.08
N LEU A 15 26.78 -8.10 -29.88
CA LEU A 15 25.35 -8.04 -29.47
C LEU A 15 24.93 -9.22 -28.61
N LEU A 16 25.67 -10.34 -28.62
CA LEU A 16 25.36 -11.53 -27.78
C LEU A 16 25.96 -11.43 -26.36
N GLY A 17 26.69 -10.38 -26.03
CA GLY A 17 27.44 -10.23 -24.78
C GLY A 17 26.69 -9.54 -23.63
N CYS A 18 25.47 -9.07 -23.81
CA CYS A 18 24.69 -8.41 -22.74
C CYS A 18 23.40 -9.18 -22.41
N ILE A 19 23.54 -10.48 -22.09
CA ILE A 19 22.56 -11.07 -21.17
C ILE A 19 23.08 -10.74 -19.77
N GLU A 20 22.70 -9.55 -19.27
CA GLU A 20 22.83 -9.29 -17.83
C GLU A 20 21.96 -10.33 -17.14
N LYS A 21 22.60 -11.34 -16.56
CA LYS A 21 21.98 -12.15 -15.52
C LYS A 21 21.64 -11.15 -14.42
N THR A 22 20.36 -10.86 -14.24
CA THR A 22 19.87 -10.18 -13.04
C THR A 22 20.13 -11.14 -11.88
N ASP A 23 21.33 -11.09 -11.33
CA ASP A 23 21.63 -11.75 -10.08
C ASP A 23 20.68 -11.22 -9.03
N ALA A 24 20.06 -12.14 -8.30
CA ALA A 24 19.18 -11.76 -7.19
C ALA A 24 19.97 -10.85 -6.25
N GLN A 25 19.53 -9.61 -6.10
CA GLN A 25 20.19 -8.61 -5.27
C GLN A 25 19.32 -8.33 -4.05
N ILE A 26 19.94 -8.15 -2.88
CA ILE A 26 19.23 -7.72 -1.68
C ILE A 26 19.05 -6.20 -1.76
N ALA A 27 17.83 -5.74 -1.95
CA ALA A 27 17.47 -4.32 -1.83
C ALA A 27 17.39 -3.94 -0.35
N VAL A 28 18.06 -2.87 0.05
CA VAL A 28 18.04 -2.35 1.42
C VAL A 28 17.39 -0.98 1.46
N SER A 29 16.46 -0.78 2.39
CA SER A 29 15.75 0.47 2.62
C SER A 29 15.88 0.90 4.08
N VAL A 30 16.30 2.15 4.29
CA VAL A 30 16.45 2.77 5.59
C VAL A 30 16.35 4.30 5.43
N PRO A 31 15.80 5.06 6.39
CA PRO A 31 15.84 6.52 6.37
C PRO A 31 17.28 7.03 6.39
N SER A 32 17.61 8.00 5.53
CA SER A 32 18.94 8.61 5.51
C SER A 32 19.20 9.51 6.73
N HIS A 33 18.13 10.07 7.33
CA HIS A 33 18.18 10.94 8.52
C HIS A 33 17.13 10.49 9.53
N VAL A 34 17.51 10.45 10.79
CA VAL A 34 16.67 10.06 11.93
C VAL A 34 16.99 10.99 13.10
N SER A 35 15.99 11.34 13.93
CA SER A 35 16.22 12.10 15.15
C SER A 35 16.76 11.18 16.27
N ALA A 36 17.66 11.70 17.09
CA ALA A 36 18.12 10.96 18.28
C ALA A 36 16.92 10.70 19.23
N GLY A 37 16.80 9.46 19.69
CA GLY A 37 15.67 9.02 20.52
C GLY A 37 14.47 8.52 19.74
N GLU A 38 14.55 8.40 18.40
CA GLU A 38 13.47 7.89 17.57
C GLU A 38 13.71 6.45 17.11
N ASN A 39 12.62 5.73 16.91
CA ASN A 39 12.62 4.42 16.27
C ASN A 39 12.49 4.57 14.76
N PHE A 40 13.22 3.75 14.02
CA PHE A 40 13.13 3.70 12.56
C PHE A 40 13.22 2.28 12.03
N ARG A 41 12.84 2.09 10.77
CA ARG A 41 12.82 0.76 10.14
C ARG A 41 14.01 0.59 9.19
N LEU A 42 14.61 -0.60 9.27
CA LEU A 42 15.59 -1.12 8.31
C LEU A 42 14.95 -2.34 7.64
N SER A 43 14.79 -2.33 6.33
CA SER A 43 14.18 -3.41 5.58
C SER A 43 15.12 -3.94 4.50
N TYR A 44 15.18 -5.26 4.37
CA TYR A 44 15.90 -5.98 3.32
C TYR A 44 14.88 -6.76 2.50
N THR A 45 14.84 -6.51 1.18
CA THR A 45 13.92 -7.19 0.25
C THR A 45 14.72 -8.01 -0.75
N ILE A 46 14.35 -9.27 -0.91
CA ILE A 46 14.92 -10.21 -1.88
C ILE A 46 13.81 -10.61 -2.83
N ASN A 47 14.05 -10.52 -4.15
CA ASN A 47 13.07 -10.81 -5.19
C ASN A 47 12.95 -12.31 -5.46
N THR A 48 12.80 -13.10 -4.40
CA THR A 48 12.46 -14.53 -4.40
C THR A 48 11.90 -14.89 -3.03
N GLN A 49 11.20 -15.99 -2.92
CA GLN A 49 10.78 -16.56 -1.63
C GLN A 49 11.69 -17.69 -1.18
N ASP A 50 12.55 -18.17 -2.07
CA ASP A 50 13.48 -19.29 -1.82
C ASP A 50 14.79 -18.73 -1.26
N VAL A 51 14.78 -18.43 0.04
CA VAL A 51 15.93 -17.91 0.78
C VAL A 51 16.32 -18.93 1.85
N ASP A 52 17.47 -19.57 1.67
CA ASP A 52 17.96 -20.61 2.57
C ASP A 52 18.57 -20.05 3.87
N ASP A 53 19.30 -18.94 3.78
CA ASP A 53 19.96 -18.28 4.93
C ASP A 53 19.97 -16.78 4.69
N PHE A 54 19.49 -16.03 5.67
CA PHE A 54 19.56 -14.57 5.66
C PHE A 54 20.19 -14.06 6.94
N ARG A 55 21.18 -13.15 6.80
CA ARG A 55 21.83 -12.48 7.92
C ARG A 55 21.94 -10.99 7.63
N ALA A 56 21.35 -10.20 8.50
CA ALA A 56 21.46 -8.74 8.46
C ALA A 56 22.88 -8.28 8.75
N GLY A 57 23.24 -7.10 8.27
CA GLY A 57 24.46 -6.43 8.67
C GLY A 57 24.50 -6.14 10.18
N THR A 58 25.67 -6.17 10.77
CA THR A 58 25.87 -5.87 12.20
C THR A 58 25.37 -4.45 12.53
N ILE A 59 24.53 -4.34 13.55
CA ILE A 59 24.02 -3.04 13.99
C ILE A 59 25.12 -2.29 14.77
N PRO A 60 25.50 -1.06 14.34
CA PRO A 60 26.51 -0.24 15.02
C PRO A 60 26.08 0.14 16.45
N SER A 61 27.05 0.30 17.37
CA SER A 61 26.82 0.57 18.80
C SER A 61 26.10 1.88 19.15
N GLY A 62 25.79 2.70 18.17
CA GLY A 62 24.96 3.91 18.35
C GLY A 62 23.51 3.72 17.97
N LEU A 63 23.17 2.54 17.44
CA LEU A 63 21.83 2.10 17.09
C LEU A 63 21.52 0.85 17.90
N GLU A 64 20.32 0.73 18.39
CA GLU A 64 19.86 -0.43 19.17
C GLU A 64 18.78 -1.20 18.42
N LEU A 65 18.88 -2.51 18.40
CA LEU A 65 17.82 -3.38 17.85
C LEU A 65 16.70 -3.50 18.87
N ILE A 66 15.53 -2.99 18.51
CA ILE A 66 14.33 -3.05 19.36
C ILE A 66 13.48 -4.28 19.04
N ALA A 67 13.29 -4.56 17.73
CA ALA A 67 12.48 -5.69 17.30
C ALA A 67 12.87 -6.18 15.91
N GLY A 68 12.57 -7.45 15.61
CA GLY A 68 12.79 -8.07 14.31
C GLY A 68 13.79 -9.23 14.35
N PRO A 69 14.00 -9.89 13.18
CA PRO A 69 13.32 -9.58 11.92
C PRO A 69 11.84 -9.98 11.89
N TYR A 70 10.99 -9.11 11.38
CA TYR A 70 9.67 -9.48 10.92
C TYR A 70 9.75 -9.85 9.45
N THR A 71 9.25 -11.03 9.10
CA THR A 71 9.29 -11.53 7.72
C THR A 71 7.93 -11.32 7.06
N SER A 72 7.92 -10.73 5.85
CA SER A 72 6.75 -10.67 5.00
C SER A 72 7.06 -11.22 3.61
N GLN A 73 6.13 -12.00 3.06
CA GLN A 73 6.23 -12.57 1.72
C GLN A 73 5.16 -11.96 0.83
N GLN A 74 5.54 -11.62 -0.39
CA GLN A 74 4.62 -11.08 -1.39
C GLN A 74 4.79 -11.85 -2.70
N SER A 75 3.66 -12.27 -3.29
CA SER A 75 3.60 -12.87 -4.62
C SER A 75 2.67 -12.03 -5.49
N SER A 76 3.07 -11.76 -6.71
CA SER A 76 2.28 -11.06 -7.70
C SER A 76 2.23 -11.88 -8.98
N TYR A 77 1.03 -12.06 -9.53
CA TYR A 77 0.81 -12.70 -10.83
C TYR A 77 0.26 -11.65 -11.79
N GLN A 78 0.90 -11.52 -12.93
CA GLN A 78 0.47 -10.62 -13.98
C GLN A 78 0.39 -11.38 -15.29
N MET A 79 -0.76 -11.30 -15.97
CA MET A 79 -0.95 -11.86 -17.30
C MET A 79 -1.10 -10.72 -18.30
N VAL A 80 -0.17 -10.60 -19.22
CA VAL A 80 -0.19 -9.61 -20.29
C VAL A 80 -0.04 -10.33 -21.63
N ASN A 81 -1.00 -10.19 -22.51
CA ASN A 81 -1.01 -10.79 -23.85
C ASN A 81 -0.78 -12.32 -23.88
N GLY A 82 -1.35 -13.06 -22.91
CA GLY A 82 -1.17 -14.51 -22.84
C GLY A 82 0.18 -14.95 -22.23
N HIS A 83 1.06 -14.02 -21.89
CA HIS A 83 2.29 -14.31 -21.15
C HIS A 83 2.05 -14.06 -19.67
N THR A 84 2.25 -15.09 -18.86
CA THR A 84 2.17 -15.01 -17.40
C THR A 84 3.53 -14.64 -16.86
N SER A 85 3.62 -13.53 -16.13
CA SER A 85 4.78 -13.21 -15.30
C SER A 85 4.38 -13.34 -13.85
N SER A 86 5.17 -14.05 -13.07
CA SER A 86 5.05 -14.10 -11.62
C SER A 86 6.28 -13.47 -10.98
N SER A 87 6.08 -12.61 -10.00
CA SER A 87 7.14 -12.11 -9.16
C SER A 87 6.85 -12.46 -7.72
N SER A 88 7.85 -12.88 -7.01
CA SER A 88 7.76 -13.16 -5.58
C SER A 88 8.89 -12.45 -4.85
N SER A 89 8.63 -11.98 -3.64
CA SER A 89 9.65 -11.35 -2.80
C SER A 89 9.45 -11.70 -1.33
N ILE A 90 10.55 -11.71 -0.60
CA ILE A 90 10.58 -11.79 0.86
C ILE A 90 11.23 -10.53 1.41
N THR A 91 10.65 -9.95 2.46
CA THR A 91 11.16 -8.75 3.13
C THR A 91 11.39 -9.04 4.60
N PHE A 92 12.61 -8.76 5.09
CA PHE A 92 12.99 -8.82 6.49
C PHE A 92 13.06 -7.40 7.06
N THR A 93 12.22 -7.09 8.04
CA THR A 93 12.12 -5.76 8.63
C THR A 93 12.58 -5.76 10.09
N TYR A 94 13.49 -4.85 10.40
CA TYR A 94 14.00 -4.59 11.74
C TYR A 94 13.54 -3.21 12.21
N THR A 95 13.23 -3.09 13.49
CA THR A 95 13.00 -1.80 14.14
C THR A 95 14.23 -1.47 14.97
N LEU A 96 14.86 -0.34 14.67
CA LEU A 96 16.05 0.16 15.34
C LEU A 96 15.73 1.45 16.10
N TYR A 97 16.43 1.68 17.19
CA TYR A 97 16.37 2.90 17.98
C TYR A 97 17.67 3.69 17.80
N ALA A 98 17.56 4.99 17.58
CA ALA A 98 18.67 5.90 17.40
C ALA A 98 19.17 6.40 18.76
N ALA A 99 20.04 5.64 19.42
CA ALA A 99 20.47 5.90 20.79
C ALA A 99 21.48 7.07 20.90
N LYS A 100 22.28 7.32 19.87
CA LYS A 100 23.34 8.33 19.89
C LYS A 100 23.36 9.15 18.60
N ASN A 101 23.72 10.44 18.73
CA ASN A 101 24.00 11.28 17.56
C ASN A 101 25.24 10.78 16.82
N GLY A 102 25.22 10.87 15.49
CA GLY A 102 26.34 10.49 14.65
C GLY A 102 25.90 9.95 13.30
N THR A 103 26.86 9.62 12.47
CA THR A 103 26.62 8.92 11.21
C THR A 103 27.06 7.47 11.37
N PHE A 104 26.09 6.57 11.21
CA PHE A 104 26.29 5.13 11.39
C PHE A 104 26.20 4.42 10.04
N THR A 105 27.15 3.54 9.78
CA THR A 105 27.14 2.68 8.59
C THR A 105 26.74 1.28 9.01
N ILE A 106 25.62 0.79 8.49
CA ILE A 106 25.16 -0.58 8.63
C ILE A 106 25.81 -1.38 7.50
N PRO A 107 26.62 -2.40 7.78
CA PRO A 107 27.31 -3.21 6.77
C PRO A 107 26.31 -3.95 5.88
N SER A 108 26.82 -4.52 4.79
CA SER A 108 26.04 -5.36 3.89
C SER A 108 25.44 -6.56 4.62
N ALA A 109 24.16 -6.83 4.35
CA ALA A 109 23.53 -8.10 4.67
C ALA A 109 23.90 -9.14 3.62
N HIS A 110 23.81 -10.43 3.97
CA HIS A 110 23.98 -11.52 3.02
C HIS A 110 22.84 -12.52 3.14
N ALA A 111 22.56 -13.20 2.04
CA ALA A 111 21.61 -14.31 1.97
C ALA A 111 22.12 -15.36 1.00
N ARG A 112 21.63 -16.57 1.17
CA ARG A 112 21.85 -17.67 0.22
C ARG A 112 20.56 -17.95 -0.53
N VAL A 113 20.62 -17.86 -1.86
CA VAL A 113 19.47 -18.06 -2.76
C VAL A 113 19.92 -19.00 -3.87
N ASN A 114 19.20 -20.13 -4.05
CA ASN A 114 19.55 -21.14 -5.04
C ASN A 114 21.02 -21.60 -4.96
N GLY A 115 21.56 -21.71 -3.74
CA GLY A 115 22.95 -22.09 -3.51
C GLY A 115 23.99 -21.00 -3.73
N HIS A 116 23.62 -19.80 -4.20
CA HIS A 116 24.50 -18.66 -4.42
C HIS A 116 24.38 -17.63 -3.29
N ASN A 117 25.53 -17.07 -2.88
CA ASN A 117 25.54 -15.99 -1.90
C ASN A 117 25.27 -14.67 -2.60
N ILE A 118 24.29 -13.93 -2.09
CA ILE A 118 23.95 -12.57 -2.53
C ILE A 118 24.13 -11.57 -1.38
N TYR A 119 24.42 -10.33 -1.70
CA TYR A 119 24.75 -9.28 -0.72
C TYR A 119 23.94 -8.02 -0.98
N SER A 120 23.60 -7.30 0.08
CA SER A 120 23.13 -5.93 -0.03
C SER A 120 24.29 -4.94 -0.13
N ARG A 121 23.98 -3.72 -0.54
CA ARG A 121 24.92 -2.61 -0.28
C ARG A 121 24.92 -2.26 1.21
N ALA A 122 26.04 -1.71 1.71
CA ALA A 122 26.07 -1.05 3.01
C ALA A 122 25.25 0.25 2.95
N VAL A 123 24.58 0.61 4.03
CA VAL A 123 23.74 1.82 4.10
C VAL A 123 24.19 2.72 5.24
N ARG A 124 23.99 4.02 5.07
CA ARG A 124 24.37 5.04 6.03
C ARG A 124 23.14 5.74 6.58
N VAL A 125 23.10 5.90 7.91
CA VAL A 125 22.04 6.60 8.63
C VAL A 125 22.70 7.71 9.44
N THR A 126 22.22 8.94 9.26
CA THR A 126 22.67 10.09 10.06
C THR A 126 21.64 10.36 11.14
N VAL A 127 22.08 10.24 12.39
CA VAL A 127 21.27 10.57 13.56
C VAL A 127 21.67 11.96 14.05
N SER A 128 20.71 12.88 14.11
CA SER A 128 20.93 14.25 14.56
C SER A 128 19.80 14.68 15.51
N GLY A 129 20.09 15.59 16.43
CA GLY A 129 19.14 16.13 17.40
C GLY A 129 19.74 16.16 18.82
N LYS A 130 19.06 16.80 19.77
CA LYS A 130 19.45 16.75 21.17
C LYS A 130 19.11 15.38 21.73
N ALA A 131 20.11 14.54 21.97
CA ALA A 131 19.95 13.37 22.80
C ALA A 131 19.40 13.82 24.16
N ARG A 132 18.20 13.42 24.51
CA ARG A 132 17.75 13.50 25.90
C ARG A 132 18.58 12.50 26.70
N ASN A 133 19.55 13.02 27.45
CA ASN A 133 20.22 12.26 28.49
C ASN A 133 19.15 11.85 29.53
N ASN A 134 18.71 10.62 29.51
CA ASN A 134 18.13 9.96 30.66
C ASN A 134 18.79 8.59 30.81
N GLY A 135 19.93 8.60 31.45
CA GLY A 135 20.42 7.45 32.18
C GLY A 135 19.61 7.34 33.48
N GLY A 136 18.87 6.28 33.60
CA GLY A 136 18.09 5.96 34.80
C GLY A 136 16.81 5.23 34.44
N ALA A 137 16.57 4.08 35.06
CA ALA A 137 15.32 3.37 35.00
C ALA A 137 14.13 4.34 35.19
N PRO A 138 13.05 4.24 34.40
CA PRO A 138 11.97 5.21 34.46
C PRO A 138 11.24 5.08 35.77
N LYS A 139 11.44 6.07 36.67
CA LYS A 139 10.46 6.40 37.69
C LYS A 139 9.29 7.03 36.95
N MET A 140 8.09 6.45 37.19
CA MET A 140 6.81 6.98 36.76
C MET A 140 6.71 8.47 37.11
N HIS A 141 6.78 9.33 36.09
CA HIS A 141 6.24 10.68 36.16
C HIS A 141 5.38 10.90 34.91
N GLN A 142 4.13 11.23 35.21
CA GLN A 142 3.12 11.74 34.29
C GLN A 142 3.69 12.93 33.49
N ASP A 143 3.27 13.01 32.21
CA ASP A 143 3.51 14.05 31.22
C ASP A 143 4.85 13.97 30.47
N ASP A 144 4.91 13.08 29.46
CA ASP A 144 5.64 13.36 28.24
C ASP A 144 5.09 12.53 27.06
N ASP A 145 4.35 13.23 26.22
CA ASP A 145 3.52 12.77 25.13
C ASP A 145 4.30 12.70 23.82
N ARG A 146 5.30 11.78 23.70
CA ARG A 146 5.96 11.51 22.41
C ARG A 146 6.47 10.07 22.32
N GLY A 147 5.78 9.25 21.54
CA GLY A 147 6.32 7.98 21.04
C GLY A 147 6.04 6.73 21.86
N GLN A 148 5.02 6.76 22.72
CA GLN A 148 4.53 5.54 23.34
C GLN A 148 3.74 4.73 22.30
N GLU A 149 4.08 3.44 22.17
CA GLU A 149 3.11 2.47 21.70
C GLU A 149 1.79 2.72 22.44
N PRO A 150 0.62 2.58 21.77
CA PRO A 150 -0.65 2.74 22.45
C PRO A 150 -0.61 1.80 23.65
N ALA A 151 -0.71 2.37 24.86
CA ALA A 151 -0.80 1.55 26.06
C ALA A 151 -1.95 0.57 25.85
N MET A 152 -1.60 -0.71 25.72
CA MET A 152 -2.58 -1.78 25.68
C MET A 152 -3.42 -1.62 26.91
N ARG A 153 -4.70 -1.74 26.75
CA ARG A 153 -5.64 -1.54 27.82
C ARG A 153 -5.38 -2.52 28.96
N ALA A 154 -5.44 -2.05 30.19
CA ALA A 154 -5.37 -2.92 31.38
C ALA A 154 -6.46 -4.00 31.30
N ALA A 155 -6.06 -5.25 31.49
CA ALA A 155 -6.96 -6.40 31.50
C ALA A 155 -8.21 -6.11 32.37
N GLY A 156 -9.39 -6.38 31.85
CA GLY A 156 -10.70 -6.46 32.49
C GLY A 156 -11.52 -5.22 32.67
N SER A 157 -11.21 -4.12 32.07
CA SER A 157 -12.18 -3.03 31.94
C SER A 157 -13.08 -3.27 30.71
N ALA A 158 -14.37 -2.86 30.75
CA ALA A 158 -15.26 -3.08 29.61
C ALA A 158 -14.77 -2.36 28.37
N ILE A 159 -14.59 -3.03 27.21
CA ILE A 159 -14.18 -2.43 25.94
C ILE A 159 -15.25 -1.43 25.51
N THR A 160 -14.85 -0.20 25.33
CA THR A 160 -15.72 0.90 24.93
C THR A 160 -15.50 1.27 23.46
N SER A 161 -16.39 2.12 22.93
CA SER A 161 -16.20 2.71 21.60
C SER A 161 -14.99 3.65 21.50
N LYS A 162 -14.33 3.97 22.63
CA LYS A 162 -13.05 4.68 22.65
C LYS A 162 -11.85 3.74 22.51
N ASP A 163 -12.02 2.46 22.73
CA ASP A 163 -10.94 1.47 22.69
C ASP A 163 -10.89 0.75 21.33
N LEU A 164 -12.04 0.63 20.66
CA LEU A 164 -12.17 0.03 19.32
C LEU A 164 -13.28 0.73 18.55
N PHE A 165 -12.94 1.37 17.46
CA PHE A 165 -13.90 2.07 16.59
C PHE A 165 -13.46 2.07 15.13
N ILE A 166 -14.40 2.37 14.24
CA ILE A 166 -14.15 2.55 12.81
C ILE A 166 -14.44 4.00 12.45
N LYS A 167 -13.45 4.65 11.87
CA LYS A 167 -13.59 5.99 11.28
C LYS A 167 -13.88 5.85 9.80
N VAL A 168 -14.95 6.51 9.35
CA VAL A 168 -15.32 6.59 7.94
C VAL A 168 -15.01 7.98 7.45
N THR A 169 -14.29 8.09 6.35
CA THR A 169 -13.92 9.37 5.76
C THR A 169 -14.15 9.37 4.27
N ALA A 170 -14.72 10.45 3.76
CA ALA A 170 -14.71 10.78 2.34
C ALA A 170 -13.70 11.91 2.13
N ASN A 171 -12.86 11.81 1.11
CA ASN A 171 -11.88 12.86 0.81
C ASN A 171 -12.51 14.19 0.37
N LYS A 172 -13.79 14.14 -0.06
CA LYS A 172 -14.62 15.28 -0.42
C LYS A 172 -16.03 15.07 0.09
N GLN A 173 -16.65 16.10 0.65
CA GLN A 173 -18.04 16.08 1.12
C GLN A 173 -18.99 16.84 0.19
N ARG A 174 -18.45 17.65 -0.72
CA ARG A 174 -19.18 18.35 -1.78
C ARG A 174 -18.46 18.15 -3.10
N VAL A 175 -19.16 17.67 -4.10
CA VAL A 175 -18.65 17.31 -5.42
C VAL A 175 -19.68 17.59 -6.48
N HIS A 176 -19.28 17.57 -7.74
CA HIS A 176 -20.21 17.51 -8.85
C HIS A 176 -20.60 16.05 -9.18
N GLU A 177 -21.69 15.88 -9.89
CA GLU A 177 -22.10 14.61 -10.48
C GLU A 177 -20.92 13.96 -11.21
N GLN A 178 -20.71 12.65 -10.99
CA GLN A 178 -19.62 11.85 -11.55
C GLN A 178 -18.18 12.25 -11.14
N GLU A 179 -18.01 13.22 -10.24
CA GLU A 179 -16.70 13.54 -9.69
C GLU A 179 -16.26 12.45 -8.70
N PRO A 180 -15.00 11.93 -8.79
CA PRO A 180 -14.56 10.84 -7.93
C PRO A 180 -14.41 11.24 -6.46
N ILE A 181 -14.87 10.34 -5.58
CA ILE A 181 -14.77 10.43 -4.13
C ILE A 181 -14.07 9.17 -3.62
N LEU A 182 -13.05 9.35 -2.81
CA LEU A 182 -12.41 8.24 -2.09
C LEU A 182 -13.06 8.08 -0.71
N LEU A 183 -13.79 6.97 -0.53
CA LEU A 183 -14.35 6.55 0.75
C LEU A 183 -13.39 5.57 1.41
N THR A 184 -13.02 5.84 2.67
CA THR A 184 -12.10 5.01 3.43
C THR A 184 -12.73 4.60 4.76
N TYR A 185 -12.68 3.31 5.06
CA TYR A 185 -12.98 2.73 6.36
C TYR A 185 -11.68 2.38 7.04
N LYS A 186 -11.40 3.01 8.19
CA LYS A 186 -10.18 2.79 8.96
C LYS A 186 -10.53 2.36 10.38
N VAL A 187 -9.94 1.25 10.82
CA VAL A 187 -10.09 0.70 12.16
C VAL A 187 -9.04 1.31 13.08
N TYR A 188 -9.45 1.70 14.26
CA TYR A 188 -8.60 2.17 15.34
C TYR A 188 -8.82 1.30 16.57
N THR A 189 -7.76 0.74 17.12
CA THR A 189 -7.86 -0.20 18.24
C THR A 189 -6.75 -0.01 19.27
N LEU A 190 -7.13 -0.21 20.54
CA LEU A 190 -6.24 -0.34 21.70
C LEU A 190 -6.28 -1.76 22.28
N VAL A 191 -7.05 -2.65 21.64
CA VAL A 191 -7.23 -4.04 22.08
C VAL A 191 -6.77 -4.97 20.98
N ASP A 192 -6.50 -6.21 21.30
CA ASP A 192 -6.13 -7.22 20.32
C ASP A 192 -7.36 -7.68 19.56
N LEU A 193 -7.42 -7.27 18.30
CA LEU A 193 -8.48 -7.63 17.37
C LEU A 193 -7.98 -8.79 16.48
N SER A 194 -8.57 -9.98 16.69
CA SER A 194 -8.21 -11.17 15.89
C SER A 194 -9.00 -11.26 14.59
N GLN A 195 -10.26 -10.81 14.60
CA GLN A 195 -11.14 -10.88 13.44
C GLN A 195 -12.03 -9.65 13.35
N LEU A 196 -12.29 -9.18 12.12
CA LEU A 196 -13.25 -8.13 11.83
C LEU A 196 -14.00 -8.45 10.54
N GLU A 197 -15.30 -8.57 10.64
CA GLU A 197 -16.20 -8.82 9.52
C GLU A 197 -17.22 -7.69 9.39
N GLY A 198 -17.46 -7.24 8.18
CA GLY A 198 -18.47 -6.24 7.85
C GLY A 198 -18.92 -6.40 6.41
N LYS A 199 -20.22 -6.29 6.19
CA LYS A 199 -20.77 -6.26 4.84
C LYS A 199 -20.99 -4.81 4.45
N MET A 200 -20.41 -4.41 3.33
CA MET A 200 -20.67 -3.08 2.76
C MET A 200 -22.14 -2.95 2.36
N PRO A 201 -22.77 -1.81 2.66
CA PRO A 201 -24.13 -1.53 2.22
C PRO A 201 -24.14 -1.18 0.74
N ASP A 202 -25.32 -1.27 0.14
CA ASP A 202 -25.53 -0.72 -1.18
C ASP A 202 -25.37 0.81 -1.14
N LEU A 203 -24.43 1.31 -1.94
CA LEU A 203 -24.16 2.74 -2.07
C LEU A 203 -25.10 3.34 -3.12
N THR A 204 -26.39 3.44 -2.77
CA THR A 204 -27.41 3.96 -3.67
C THR A 204 -27.07 5.36 -4.17
N GLY A 205 -27.16 5.56 -5.48
CA GLY A 205 -26.80 6.82 -6.13
C GLY A 205 -25.33 6.97 -6.46
N PHE A 206 -24.50 5.96 -6.17
CA PHE A 206 -23.09 5.93 -6.53
C PHE A 206 -22.76 4.73 -7.42
N HIS A 207 -21.96 4.96 -8.45
CA HIS A 207 -21.18 3.88 -9.04
C HIS A 207 -19.92 3.73 -8.18
N SER A 208 -19.68 2.55 -7.62
CA SER A 208 -18.58 2.32 -6.69
C SER A 208 -17.68 1.19 -7.15
N GLN A 209 -16.38 1.37 -6.97
CA GLN A 209 -15.37 0.36 -7.22
C GLN A 209 -14.52 0.19 -5.96
N GLU A 210 -14.39 -1.02 -5.48
CA GLU A 210 -13.47 -1.33 -4.39
C GLU A 210 -12.02 -1.22 -4.87
N ILE A 211 -11.19 -0.56 -4.06
CA ILE A 211 -9.75 -0.48 -4.31
C ILE A 211 -9.10 -1.68 -3.61
N PRO A 212 -8.42 -2.56 -4.37
CA PRO A 212 -7.73 -3.69 -3.77
C PRO A 212 -6.71 -3.24 -2.73
N LEU A 213 -6.81 -3.77 -1.52
CA LEU A 213 -5.83 -3.57 -0.46
C LEU A 213 -4.97 -4.82 -0.32
N PRO A 214 -3.74 -4.70 0.22
CA PRO A 214 -2.92 -5.85 0.54
C PRO A 214 -3.68 -6.86 1.40
N GLN A 215 -3.55 -8.15 1.10
CA GLN A 215 -4.23 -9.22 1.86
C GLN A 215 -3.78 -9.21 3.31
N GLN A 216 -2.50 -9.03 3.56
CA GLN A 216 -1.96 -8.85 4.90
C GLN A 216 -2.03 -7.37 5.28
N LYS A 217 -2.95 -7.04 6.17
CA LYS A 217 -3.14 -5.69 6.71
C LYS A 217 -2.19 -5.47 7.87
N SER A 218 -1.32 -4.49 7.76
CA SER A 218 -0.40 -4.10 8.84
C SER A 218 -0.94 -2.89 9.59
N PHE A 219 -0.94 -2.99 10.92
CA PHE A 219 -1.26 -1.87 11.79
C PHE A 219 -0.08 -0.89 11.85
N HIS A 220 -0.42 0.39 11.88
CA HIS A 220 0.50 1.49 12.16
C HIS A 220 -0.09 2.37 13.26
N ILE A 221 0.74 3.19 13.90
CA ILE A 221 0.29 4.05 14.98
C ILE A 221 -0.18 5.38 14.41
N GLU A 222 -1.42 5.76 14.76
CA GLU A 222 -2.00 7.07 14.48
C GLU A 222 -2.57 7.70 15.74
N ARG A 223 -2.48 9.03 15.85
CA ARG A 223 -3.09 9.77 16.95
C ARG A 223 -4.47 10.30 16.58
N VAL A 224 -5.42 10.04 17.45
CA VAL A 224 -6.78 10.59 17.35
C VAL A 224 -7.13 11.27 18.66
N ASN A 225 -7.41 12.57 18.63
CA ASN A 225 -7.68 13.39 19.83
C ASN A 225 -6.61 13.26 20.91
N GLY A 226 -5.33 13.28 20.51
CA GLY A 226 -4.18 13.19 21.42
C GLY A 226 -3.82 11.77 21.87
N ARG A 227 -4.66 10.77 21.66
CA ARG A 227 -4.41 9.37 22.03
C ARG A 227 -3.87 8.57 20.85
N ALA A 228 -2.83 7.78 21.07
CA ALA A 228 -2.26 6.88 20.07
C ALA A 228 -3.11 5.61 19.96
N TYR A 229 -3.34 5.16 18.72
CA TYR A 229 -4.06 3.93 18.38
C TYR A 229 -3.27 3.11 17.38
N ARG A 230 -3.44 1.81 17.41
CA ARG A 230 -3.11 0.95 16.26
C ARG A 230 -4.21 1.14 15.23
N ALA A 231 -3.84 1.58 14.04
CA ALA A 231 -4.76 1.90 12.96
C ALA A 231 -4.47 1.05 11.73
N VAL A 232 -5.53 0.65 11.03
CA VAL A 232 -5.40 -0.08 9.76
C VAL A 232 -6.54 0.31 8.82
N THR A 233 -6.23 0.50 7.55
CA THR A 233 -7.26 0.67 6.52
C THR A 233 -7.93 -0.68 6.26
N TRP A 234 -9.24 -0.76 6.55
CA TRP A 234 -10.02 -1.98 6.37
C TRP A 234 -10.48 -2.14 4.93
N SER A 235 -11.08 -1.08 4.35
CA SER A 235 -11.49 -1.03 2.94
C SER A 235 -11.50 0.38 2.39
N GLN A 236 -11.36 0.49 1.06
CA GLN A 236 -11.44 1.74 0.32
C GLN A 236 -12.29 1.55 -0.93
N TYR A 237 -13.08 2.58 -1.24
CA TYR A 237 -13.93 2.62 -2.42
C TYR A 237 -13.73 3.91 -3.19
N LEU A 238 -13.56 3.79 -4.49
CA LEU A 238 -13.67 4.91 -5.40
C LEU A 238 -15.12 5.00 -5.85
N MET A 239 -15.79 6.11 -5.53
CA MET A 239 -17.20 6.30 -5.77
C MET A 239 -17.43 7.47 -6.73
N TYR A 240 -18.39 7.31 -7.62
CA TYR A 240 -18.81 8.33 -8.58
C TYR A 240 -20.32 8.57 -8.40
N PRO A 241 -20.74 9.75 -7.90
CA PRO A 241 -22.17 10.05 -7.75
C PRO A 241 -22.87 10.05 -9.13
N GLN A 242 -24.00 9.38 -9.21
CA GLN A 242 -24.82 9.30 -10.42
C GLN A 242 -26.07 10.18 -10.35
N MET A 243 -26.30 10.80 -9.20
CA MET A 243 -27.48 11.64 -8.92
C MET A 243 -27.02 12.89 -8.18
N THR A 244 -27.75 13.99 -8.40
CA THR A 244 -27.55 15.24 -7.68
C THR A 244 -28.31 15.27 -6.36
N GLY A 245 -27.95 16.21 -5.47
CA GLY A 245 -28.57 16.38 -4.16
C GLY A 245 -27.74 15.80 -3.02
N THR A 246 -28.36 15.54 -1.90
CA THR A 246 -27.69 14.99 -0.71
C THR A 246 -27.75 13.47 -0.73
N LEU A 247 -26.64 12.83 -1.05
CA LEU A 247 -26.51 11.37 -1.05
C LEU A 247 -26.01 10.89 0.31
N LYS A 248 -26.58 9.76 0.77
CA LYS A 248 -26.25 9.16 2.07
C LYS A 248 -25.44 7.89 1.88
N ILE A 249 -24.36 7.79 2.64
CA ILE A 249 -23.59 6.57 2.86
C ILE A 249 -24.06 6.04 4.21
N PRO A 250 -24.78 4.90 4.25
CA PRO A 250 -25.36 4.42 5.51
C PRO A 250 -24.31 3.95 6.49
N SER A 251 -24.65 3.89 7.77
CA SER A 251 -23.84 3.29 8.81
C SER A 251 -23.77 1.77 8.64
N ILE A 252 -22.63 1.18 9.04
CA ILE A 252 -22.40 -0.27 8.97
C ILE A 252 -22.11 -0.80 10.37
N THR A 253 -22.68 -1.95 10.69
CA THR A 253 -22.31 -2.69 11.90
C THR A 253 -21.35 -3.81 11.55
N PHE A 254 -20.15 -3.72 12.09
CA PHE A 254 -19.12 -4.75 12.00
C PHE A 254 -19.21 -5.69 13.19
N LYS A 255 -18.83 -6.95 12.97
CA LYS A 255 -18.63 -7.97 14.00
C LYS A 255 -17.14 -8.16 14.18
N GLY A 256 -16.63 -7.90 15.38
CA GLY A 256 -15.22 -8.10 15.74
C GLY A 256 -15.07 -9.20 16.76
N ILE A 257 -13.95 -9.90 16.73
CA ILE A 257 -13.49 -10.80 17.78
C ILE A 257 -12.27 -10.16 18.42
N VAL A 258 -12.37 -9.87 19.70
CA VAL A 258 -11.31 -9.27 20.51
C VAL A 258 -10.77 -10.32 21.46
N VAL A 259 -9.45 -10.40 21.57
CA VAL A 259 -8.78 -11.29 22.51
C VAL A 259 -8.55 -10.53 23.82
N GLU A 260 -9.08 -11.04 24.91
CA GLU A 260 -8.91 -10.49 26.27
C GLU A 260 -8.28 -11.54 27.19
N GLU A 261 -7.52 -11.09 28.19
CA GLU A 261 -6.98 -11.98 29.20
C GLU A 261 -8.11 -12.57 30.04
N ASN A 262 -8.05 -13.89 30.26
CA ASN A 262 -9.03 -14.61 31.06
C ASN A 262 -8.72 -14.40 32.57
N ARG A 263 -9.52 -13.59 33.24
CA ARG A 263 -9.32 -13.25 34.65
C ARG A 263 -9.77 -14.34 35.63
N ASN A 264 -10.54 -15.29 35.17
CA ASN A 264 -11.09 -16.35 36.01
C ASN A 264 -10.14 -17.55 36.13
N VAL A 265 -8.99 -17.50 35.46
CA VAL A 265 -8.01 -18.59 35.49
C VAL A 265 -6.63 -17.97 35.69
N ASP A 266 -5.88 -18.50 36.65
CA ASP A 266 -4.46 -18.15 36.80
C ASP A 266 -3.73 -18.51 35.49
N PRO A 267 -2.99 -17.58 34.83
CA PRO A 267 -2.29 -17.86 33.61
C PRO A 267 -1.33 -19.05 33.71
N PHE A 268 -0.75 -19.29 34.89
CA PHE A 268 0.14 -20.41 35.14
C PHE A 268 -0.62 -21.74 35.23
N GLU A 269 -1.77 -21.75 35.91
CA GLU A 269 -2.67 -22.92 35.96
C GLU A 269 -3.27 -23.22 34.59
N ALA A 270 -3.64 -22.20 33.82
CA ALA A 270 -4.11 -22.36 32.44
C ALA A 270 -3.05 -23.02 31.57
N PHE A 271 -1.79 -22.59 31.68
CA PHE A 271 -0.67 -23.15 30.93
C PHE A 271 -0.41 -24.63 31.29
N LEU A 272 -0.44 -24.97 32.61
CA LEU A 272 -0.21 -26.34 33.08
C LEU A 272 -1.33 -27.30 32.68
N ASN A 273 -2.56 -26.81 32.57
CA ASN A 273 -3.73 -27.61 32.23
C ASN A 273 -4.06 -27.61 30.74
N GLY A 274 -3.15 -27.11 29.89
CA GLY A 274 -3.33 -27.02 28.41
C GLY A 274 -4.41 -26.03 27.97
N GLY A 275 -4.81 -25.11 28.86
CA GLY A 275 -5.77 -24.02 28.57
C GLY A 275 -5.09 -22.76 28.08
N SER A 276 -5.89 -21.86 27.50
CA SER A 276 -5.46 -20.51 27.12
C SER A 276 -5.76 -19.52 28.23
N GLY A 277 -4.78 -18.70 28.62
CA GLY A 277 -4.97 -17.54 29.49
C GLY A 277 -5.78 -16.41 28.84
N TYR A 278 -6.32 -16.63 27.63
CA TYR A 278 -7.06 -15.64 26.86
C TYR A 278 -8.44 -16.14 26.46
N VAL A 279 -9.38 -15.22 26.33
CA VAL A 279 -10.75 -15.49 25.86
C VAL A 279 -11.09 -14.61 24.67
N GLU A 280 -11.82 -15.17 23.74
CA GLU A 280 -12.35 -14.43 22.60
C GLU A 280 -13.70 -13.83 22.93
N VAL A 281 -13.83 -12.52 22.75
CA VAL A 281 -15.05 -11.78 23.02
C VAL A 281 -15.58 -11.14 21.74
N LYS A 282 -16.82 -11.49 21.39
CA LYS A 282 -17.51 -10.90 20.23
C LYS A 282 -17.96 -9.48 20.53
N ARG A 283 -17.66 -8.54 19.63
CA ARG A 283 -18.04 -7.13 19.72
C ARG A 283 -18.74 -6.67 18.45
N LYS A 284 -19.74 -5.79 18.63
CA LYS A 284 -20.36 -5.04 17.54
C LYS A 284 -19.73 -3.65 17.50
N ILE A 285 -19.25 -3.24 16.31
CA ILE A 285 -18.59 -1.96 16.07
C ILE A 285 -19.38 -1.24 14.99
N VAL A 286 -19.90 -0.05 15.29
CA VAL A 286 -20.66 0.73 14.33
C VAL A 286 -19.72 1.71 13.63
N ALA A 287 -19.58 1.58 12.32
CA ALA A 287 -18.99 2.58 11.46
C ALA A 287 -20.07 3.63 11.13
N PRO A 288 -19.85 4.91 11.42
CA PRO A 288 -20.86 5.95 11.20
C PRO A 288 -21.14 6.13 9.72
N GLY A 289 -22.37 6.52 9.38
CA GLY A 289 -22.72 6.96 8.04
C GLY A 289 -22.17 8.36 7.74
N LEU A 290 -22.10 8.70 6.45
CA LEU A 290 -21.72 10.00 5.94
C LEU A 290 -22.76 10.53 4.97
N THR A 291 -22.74 11.84 4.74
CA THR A 291 -23.50 12.50 3.66
C THR A 291 -22.54 13.20 2.71
N VAL A 292 -22.87 13.18 1.43
CA VAL A 292 -22.16 13.87 0.38
C VAL A 292 -23.13 14.76 -0.36
N GLN A 293 -22.81 16.04 -0.49
CA GLN A 293 -23.56 16.99 -1.31
C GLN A 293 -23.07 16.91 -2.75
N VAL A 294 -23.98 16.63 -3.68
CA VAL A 294 -23.67 16.49 -5.11
C VAL A 294 -24.36 17.60 -5.88
N ASP A 295 -23.56 18.48 -6.46
CA ASP A 295 -24.01 19.55 -7.31
C ASP A 295 -24.19 19.07 -8.76
N PRO A 296 -25.13 19.62 -9.54
CA PRO A 296 -25.26 19.29 -10.95
C PRO A 296 -24.00 19.73 -11.72
N LEU A 297 -23.71 19.05 -12.81
CA LEU A 297 -22.70 19.50 -13.75
C LEU A 297 -23.09 20.85 -14.37
N PRO A 298 -22.13 21.72 -14.70
CA PRO A 298 -22.37 22.87 -15.54
C PRO A 298 -23.04 22.50 -16.86
N SER A 299 -23.52 23.48 -17.62
CA SER A 299 -24.10 23.26 -18.94
C SER A 299 -23.21 22.37 -19.79
N LYS A 300 -23.77 21.21 -20.21
CA LYS A 300 -23.02 20.20 -20.99
C LYS A 300 -22.97 20.65 -22.46
N PRO A 301 -21.81 20.63 -23.12
CA PRO A 301 -21.74 20.82 -24.58
C PRO A 301 -22.48 19.70 -25.31
N ALA A 302 -22.86 19.95 -26.56
CA ALA A 302 -23.65 18.98 -27.33
C ALA A 302 -22.94 17.64 -27.55
N ASP A 303 -21.61 17.65 -27.60
CA ASP A 303 -20.70 16.54 -27.81
C ASP A 303 -20.10 15.99 -26.49
N PHE A 304 -20.71 16.29 -25.35
CA PHE A 304 -20.20 15.84 -24.04
C PHE A 304 -20.08 14.33 -23.96
N SER A 305 -18.84 13.86 -23.81
CA SER A 305 -18.49 12.44 -23.75
C SER A 305 -18.65 11.78 -22.36
N GLY A 306 -19.09 12.53 -21.35
CA GLY A 306 -19.27 12.05 -19.98
C GLY A 306 -18.03 12.23 -19.10
N GLY A 307 -16.94 12.82 -19.58
CA GLY A 307 -15.72 13.01 -18.82
C GLY A 307 -15.85 14.10 -17.75
N VAL A 308 -15.67 13.75 -16.47
CA VAL A 308 -15.61 14.68 -15.33
C VAL A 308 -14.30 14.50 -14.61
N GLY A 309 -13.42 15.52 -14.72
CA GLY A 309 -12.07 15.48 -14.19
C GLY A 309 -11.09 16.32 -14.98
N LYS A 310 -9.82 15.97 -14.86
CA LYS A 310 -8.72 16.58 -15.63
C LYS A 310 -8.16 15.52 -16.57
N PHE A 311 -8.39 15.67 -17.86
CA PHE A 311 -7.98 14.72 -18.87
C PHE A 311 -7.06 15.36 -19.89
N ASN A 312 -6.22 14.54 -20.47
CA ASN A 312 -5.45 14.83 -21.67
C ASN A 312 -5.79 13.78 -22.73
N ILE A 313 -5.80 14.21 -23.97
CA ILE A 313 -6.00 13.34 -25.13
C ILE A 313 -4.83 13.50 -26.08
N SER A 314 -4.36 12.40 -26.63
CA SER A 314 -3.36 12.38 -27.69
C SER A 314 -3.76 11.40 -28.77
N ALA A 315 -3.41 11.71 -30.01
CA ALA A 315 -3.69 10.87 -31.15
C ALA A 315 -2.42 10.71 -32.00
N GLN A 316 -2.18 9.50 -32.47
CA GLN A 316 -1.01 9.17 -33.29
C GLN A 316 -1.39 8.18 -34.38
N LEU A 317 -0.93 8.47 -35.61
CA LEU A 317 -0.99 7.53 -36.73
C LEU A 317 0.24 6.61 -36.73
N SER A 318 0.03 5.35 -37.05
CA SER A 318 1.11 4.37 -37.20
C SER A 318 2.07 4.70 -38.40
N LYS A 319 1.53 5.33 -39.44
CA LYS A 319 2.25 5.77 -40.63
C LYS A 319 1.68 7.10 -41.09
N LYS A 320 2.52 8.01 -41.61
CA LYS A 320 2.11 9.30 -42.19
C LYS A 320 1.91 9.22 -43.68
N GLU A 321 2.59 8.30 -44.35
CA GLU A 321 2.52 8.03 -45.78
C GLU A 321 2.21 6.57 -45.99
N VAL A 322 1.21 6.29 -46.85
CA VAL A 322 0.76 4.95 -47.17
C VAL A 322 0.32 4.87 -48.61
N ARG A 323 0.34 3.68 -49.18
CA ARG A 323 -0.24 3.41 -50.49
C ARG A 323 -1.72 3.10 -50.35
N ALA A 324 -2.48 3.32 -51.41
CA ALA A 324 -3.90 2.89 -51.45
C ALA A 324 -3.99 1.38 -51.17
N GLY A 325 -4.88 1.00 -50.24
CA GLY A 325 -5.04 -0.38 -49.78
C GLY A 325 -4.18 -0.77 -48.57
N ASP A 326 -3.19 0.06 -48.15
CA ASP A 326 -2.41 -0.22 -46.94
C ASP A 326 -3.20 0.13 -45.67
N PRO A 327 -3.11 -0.70 -44.60
CA PRO A 327 -3.75 -0.38 -43.35
C PRO A 327 -2.98 0.70 -42.56
N VAL A 328 -3.75 1.61 -41.97
CA VAL A 328 -3.26 2.65 -41.03
C VAL A 328 -3.98 2.51 -39.69
N THR A 329 -3.23 2.52 -38.63
CA THR A 329 -3.79 2.51 -37.29
C THR A 329 -3.74 3.90 -36.67
N LEU A 330 -4.90 4.41 -36.28
CA LEU A 330 -5.02 5.59 -35.42
C LEU A 330 -5.08 5.13 -33.97
N ARG A 331 -4.10 5.51 -33.18
CA ARG A 331 -4.06 5.29 -31.72
C ARG A 331 -4.48 6.57 -31.01
N VAL A 332 -5.59 6.51 -30.29
CA VAL A 332 -6.07 7.59 -29.42
C VAL A 332 -5.86 7.16 -27.97
N VAL A 333 -5.19 8.00 -27.19
CA VAL A 333 -4.95 7.75 -25.77
C VAL A 333 -5.60 8.87 -24.96
N ILE A 334 -6.45 8.49 -24.02
CA ILE A 334 -7.06 9.39 -23.05
C ILE A 334 -6.47 9.04 -21.69
N GLY A 335 -5.87 10.01 -21.01
CA GLY A 335 -5.30 9.84 -19.68
C GLY A 335 -5.68 10.99 -18.77
N GLY A 336 -5.56 10.78 -17.45
CA GLY A 336 -5.85 11.85 -16.48
C GLY A 336 -6.41 11.35 -15.16
N THR A 337 -7.01 12.27 -14.43
CA THR A 337 -7.67 11.99 -13.13
C THR A 337 -9.14 12.38 -13.20
N GLY A 338 -10.03 11.45 -12.84
CA GLY A 338 -11.48 11.66 -12.91
C GLY A 338 -12.22 10.36 -13.14
N ASN A 339 -13.38 10.45 -13.80
CA ASN A 339 -14.24 9.30 -14.11
C ASN A 339 -13.86 8.58 -15.42
N LEU A 340 -12.59 8.34 -15.65
CA LEU A 340 -12.05 7.81 -16.91
C LEU A 340 -12.82 6.59 -17.44
N LYS A 341 -13.23 5.67 -16.55
CA LYS A 341 -14.01 4.47 -16.91
C LYS A 341 -15.45 4.75 -17.37
N LEU A 342 -15.96 5.95 -17.10
CA LEU A 342 -17.32 6.36 -17.48
C LEU A 342 -17.36 7.21 -18.75
N ILE A 343 -16.19 7.53 -19.33
CA ILE A 343 -16.10 8.31 -20.57
C ILE A 343 -16.55 7.44 -21.73
N LYS A 344 -17.44 7.99 -22.55
CA LYS A 344 -17.82 7.35 -23.80
C LYS A 344 -16.65 7.36 -24.78
N GLN A 345 -16.59 6.32 -25.60
CA GLN A 345 -15.60 6.25 -26.65
C GLN A 345 -15.61 7.51 -27.54
N PRO A 346 -14.44 8.12 -27.83
CA PRO A 346 -14.38 9.29 -28.71
C PRO A 346 -14.91 8.97 -30.10
N VAL A 347 -15.69 9.89 -30.65
CA VAL A 347 -16.11 9.81 -32.05
C VAL A 347 -14.96 10.31 -32.91
N VAL A 348 -14.52 9.48 -33.85
CA VAL A 348 -13.50 9.82 -34.84
C VAL A 348 -14.15 9.83 -36.21
N ASN A 349 -14.08 10.96 -36.90
CA ASN A 349 -14.53 11.11 -38.28
C ASN A 349 -13.35 10.83 -39.22
N PHE A 350 -13.48 9.77 -39.99
CA PHE A 350 -12.50 9.43 -41.05
C PHE A 350 -12.93 10.04 -42.38
N PRO A 351 -11.96 10.38 -43.24
CA PRO A 351 -12.26 10.73 -44.66
C PRO A 351 -13.05 9.61 -45.36
N LYS A 352 -13.89 9.97 -46.32
CA LYS A 352 -14.80 9.04 -47.01
C LYS A 352 -14.09 7.89 -47.74
N ASP A 353 -12.82 8.10 -48.11
CA ASP A 353 -12.02 7.13 -48.85
C ASP A 353 -11.28 6.11 -47.97
N PHE A 354 -11.60 6.09 -46.65
CA PHE A 354 -11.06 5.12 -45.71
C PHE A 354 -12.15 4.15 -45.21
N ASP A 355 -11.87 2.87 -45.35
CA ASP A 355 -12.66 1.84 -44.69
C ASP A 355 -12.37 1.83 -43.19
N LYS A 356 -13.44 1.91 -42.38
CA LYS A 356 -13.33 1.96 -40.94
C LYS A 356 -13.52 0.55 -40.36
N TYR A 357 -12.57 0.11 -39.51
CA TYR A 357 -12.67 -1.09 -38.70
C TYR A 357 -13.04 -0.74 -37.27
N ASP A 358 -13.64 -1.71 -36.55
CA ASP A 358 -14.01 -1.55 -35.17
C ASP A 358 -12.75 -1.31 -34.30
N PRO A 359 -12.81 -0.33 -33.36
CA PRO A 359 -11.69 -0.01 -32.52
C PRO A 359 -11.44 -1.08 -31.46
N LYS A 360 -10.17 -1.38 -31.19
CA LYS A 360 -9.77 -2.17 -30.05
C LYS A 360 -9.54 -1.22 -28.86
N VAL A 361 -10.30 -1.40 -27.78
CA VAL A 361 -10.15 -0.65 -26.53
C VAL A 361 -9.28 -1.45 -25.57
N THR A 362 -8.32 -0.77 -24.94
CA THR A 362 -7.45 -1.32 -23.87
C THR A 362 -7.40 -0.31 -22.74
N ASP A 363 -7.56 -0.78 -21.50
CA ASP A 363 -7.42 -0.02 -20.25
C ASP A 363 -6.00 -0.18 -19.68
#